data_4c5c125cad0453da6a2ead4a12124a6d
#
_entry.id   4c5c125cad0453da6a2ead4a12124a6d
#
_cell.length_a   1.000
_cell.length_b   1.000
_cell.length_c   1.000
_cell.angle_alpha   90.00
_cell.angle_beta   90.00
_cell.angle_gamma   90.00
#
_symmetry.space_group_name_H-M   'P 1'
#
loop_
_entity.id
_entity.type
_entity.pdbx_description
1 polymer ?
#
loop_
_entity_poly.entity_id
_entity_poly.type
_entity_poly.pdbx_seq_one_letter_code
_entity_poly.pdbx_strand_id
1 'polypeptide(L)'
;KSLACIQPKIKNYNKKEFFDYAGASGGFIDYLVFPFCRGRIFNTIEKDDNQYENKMKVFWTSGTAFLTRKILFNKLEGFDQGLFAHMEEIDFSWKCYLAGYTCMVNPGSVIYHHGGKTLGYNSPYKTYLNHRNSMILLLTNYNILRSLILFPLRIVLEIISSVNDLFKLRIFNFFAHYAALISLFNIFYLYKRRKLNKKIRKVSDISLFNENILFTKSIVIKYFLKKIRTFNQLEI
;
A
#
# COMPACT_ATOMS: atom_id res chain seq x y z
N LYS A 1 -5.26 21.55 -2.02
CA LYS A 1 -6.13 20.45 -1.53
C LYS A 1 -6.07 20.39 -0.02
N SER A 2 -7.18 20.14 0.66
CA SER A 2 -7.21 20.02 2.12
C SER A 2 -6.62 18.69 2.59
N LEU A 3 -5.96 18.71 3.75
CA LEU A 3 -5.35 17.53 4.37
C LEU A 3 -6.43 16.59 4.91
N ALA A 4 -6.33 15.30 4.55
CA ALA A 4 -7.15 14.23 5.10
C ALA A 4 -6.48 13.50 6.24
N CYS A 5 -5.27 13.00 5.99
CA CYS A 5 -4.53 12.17 6.92
C CYS A 5 -3.10 12.69 7.08
N ILE A 6 -2.58 12.52 8.28
CA ILE A 6 -1.18 12.78 8.57
C ILE A 6 -0.64 11.68 9.49
N GLN A 7 0.56 11.16 9.18
CA GLN A 7 1.25 10.20 10.03
C GLN A 7 2.54 10.76 10.61
N PRO A 8 3.01 10.28 11.75
CA PRO A 8 4.37 10.51 12.26
C PRO A 8 5.40 9.69 11.49
N LYS A 9 6.68 9.92 11.75
CA LYS A 9 7.76 8.97 11.46
C LYS A 9 7.62 7.77 12.37
N ILE A 10 7.65 6.56 11.82
CA ILE A 10 7.48 5.31 12.56
C ILE A 10 8.81 4.56 12.57
N LYS A 11 9.36 4.37 13.76
CA LYS A 11 10.63 3.68 14.00
C LYS A 11 10.39 2.34 14.69
N ASN A 12 11.31 1.42 14.49
CA ASN A 12 11.26 0.10 15.11
C ASN A 12 11.50 0.21 16.62
N TYR A 13 10.65 -0.42 17.43
CA TYR A 13 10.75 -0.34 18.90
C TYR A 13 12.02 -1.01 19.44
N ASN A 14 12.41 -2.16 18.86
CA ASN A 14 13.56 -2.93 19.33
C ASN A 14 14.88 -2.44 18.74
N LYS A 15 14.85 -1.86 17.52
CA LYS A 15 16.01 -1.32 16.80
C LYS A 15 15.73 0.13 16.44
N LYS A 16 15.83 1.01 17.43
CA LYS A 16 15.40 2.42 17.35
C LYS A 16 16.14 3.24 16.28
N GLU A 17 17.27 2.76 15.79
CA GLU A 17 18.04 3.35 14.69
C GLU A 17 17.46 3.01 13.30
N PHE A 18 16.51 2.05 13.20
CA PHE A 18 15.85 1.68 11.94
C PHE A 18 14.42 2.20 11.85
N PHE A 19 13.98 2.44 10.61
CA PHE A 19 12.55 2.63 10.35
C PHE A 19 11.75 1.37 10.69
N ASP A 20 10.45 1.53 10.91
CA ASP A 20 9.57 0.37 11.08
C ASP A 20 9.07 -0.15 9.72
N TYR A 21 8.82 -1.45 9.66
CA TYR A 21 8.25 -2.10 8.49
C TYR A 21 6.88 -1.51 8.10
N ALA A 22 6.06 -1.16 9.09
CA ALA A 22 4.68 -0.73 8.91
C ALA A 22 4.56 0.80 8.72
N GLY A 23 5.04 1.33 7.59
CA GLY A 23 4.79 2.70 7.18
C GLY A 23 5.98 3.66 7.25
N ALA A 24 7.05 3.31 8.00
CA ALA A 24 8.31 4.08 8.02
C ALA A 24 8.10 5.61 8.08
N SER A 25 8.64 6.38 7.10
CA SER A 25 8.45 7.83 6.97
C SER A 25 7.49 8.20 5.82
N GLY A 26 6.36 7.46 5.72
CA GLY A 26 5.31 7.67 4.71
C GLY A 26 5.29 6.64 3.60
N GLY A 27 4.10 6.30 3.14
CA GLY A 27 3.85 5.22 2.21
C GLY A 27 3.53 5.66 0.78
N PHE A 28 3.93 4.83 -0.17
CA PHE A 28 3.68 4.96 -1.61
C PHE A 28 3.19 3.64 -2.18
N ILE A 29 2.59 3.67 -3.36
CA ILE A 29 2.33 2.49 -4.17
C ILE A 29 2.84 2.73 -5.59
N ASP A 30 3.20 1.65 -6.28
CA ASP A 30 3.41 1.73 -7.72
C ASP A 30 2.09 1.57 -8.49
N TYR A 31 2.15 1.73 -9.82
CA TYR A 31 0.95 1.63 -10.68
C TYR A 31 0.28 0.25 -10.66
N LEU A 32 0.97 -0.81 -10.21
CA LEU A 32 0.43 -2.16 -10.03
C LEU A 32 -0.02 -2.44 -8.59
N VAL A 33 -0.03 -1.39 -7.74
CA VAL A 33 -0.50 -1.46 -6.34
C VAL A 33 0.41 -2.30 -5.43
N PHE A 34 1.72 -2.27 -5.68
CA PHE A 34 2.70 -2.77 -4.74
C PHE A 34 3.11 -1.67 -3.77
N PRO A 35 2.91 -1.85 -2.44
CA PRO A 35 3.22 -0.83 -1.46
C PRO A 35 4.71 -0.81 -1.08
N PHE A 36 5.23 0.39 -0.91
CA PHE A 36 6.55 0.67 -0.36
C PHE A 36 6.53 1.96 0.47
N CYS A 37 7.60 2.24 1.18
CA CYS A 37 7.67 3.40 2.07
C CYS A 37 8.98 4.15 1.90
N ARG A 38 8.97 5.40 2.27
CA ARG A 38 10.17 6.21 2.49
C ARG A 38 10.88 5.71 3.76
N GLY A 39 11.86 4.83 3.57
CA GLY A 39 12.58 4.08 4.62
C GLY A 39 12.37 2.55 4.55
N ARG A 40 11.57 2.03 3.58
CA ARG A 40 11.41 0.58 3.38
C ARG A 40 10.94 0.25 1.96
N ILE A 41 11.65 -0.64 1.29
CA ILE A 41 11.21 -1.26 0.02
C ILE A 41 11.22 -2.78 0.20
N PHE A 42 10.06 -3.42 0.09
CA PHE A 42 9.84 -4.84 0.38
C PHE A 42 10.44 -5.23 1.76
N ASN A 43 11.44 -6.10 1.78
CA ASN A 43 12.08 -6.58 3.01
C ASN A 43 13.30 -5.75 3.42
N THR A 44 13.72 -4.77 2.62
CA THR A 44 14.82 -3.88 2.96
C THR A 44 14.31 -2.71 3.77
N ILE A 45 14.74 -2.62 5.02
CA ILE A 45 14.44 -1.53 5.95
C ILE A 45 15.69 -0.68 6.07
N GLU A 46 15.54 0.62 5.90
CA GLU A 46 16.64 1.58 5.99
C GLU A 46 16.91 1.96 7.45
N LYS A 47 18.17 2.26 7.74
CA LYS A 47 18.55 2.98 8.96
C LYS A 47 18.11 4.43 8.84
N ASP A 48 17.66 5.02 9.94
CA ASP A 48 17.27 6.42 10.00
C ASP A 48 18.50 7.27 10.33
N ASP A 49 19.16 7.73 9.30
CA ASP A 49 20.32 8.65 9.37
C ASP A 49 19.86 10.10 9.09
N ASN A 50 18.63 10.46 9.47
CA ASN A 50 17.97 11.75 9.27
C ASN A 50 17.76 12.13 7.80
N GLN A 51 17.74 11.16 6.89
CA GLN A 51 17.57 11.39 5.46
C GLN A 51 16.12 11.76 5.06
N TYR A 52 15.13 11.59 5.97
CA TYR A 52 13.70 11.80 5.68
C TYR A 52 13.04 12.76 6.68
N GLU A 53 13.65 13.91 6.97
CA GLU A 53 13.14 14.90 7.94
C GLU A 53 12.12 15.89 7.34
N ASN A 54 11.95 15.93 6.03
CA ASN A 54 11.04 16.85 5.39
C ASN A 54 9.61 16.35 5.43
N LYS A 55 8.66 17.21 5.82
CA LYS A 55 7.23 16.99 5.63
C LYS A 55 6.96 16.86 4.13
N MET A 56 6.19 15.84 3.74
CA MET A 56 5.82 15.69 2.33
C MET A 56 4.47 14.99 2.16
N LYS A 57 3.89 15.13 0.97
CA LYS A 57 2.75 14.33 0.55
C LYS A 57 3.17 12.88 0.39
N VAL A 58 2.31 11.96 0.82
CA VAL A 58 2.50 10.51 0.68
C VAL A 58 1.24 9.91 0.10
N PHE A 59 1.33 8.76 -0.56
CA PHE A 59 0.14 8.11 -1.09
C PHE A 59 -0.73 7.55 0.04
N TRP A 60 -0.12 6.92 1.06
CA TRP A 60 -0.85 6.36 2.19
C TRP A 60 -0.18 6.65 3.52
N THR A 61 -1.00 6.69 4.55
CA THR A 61 -0.58 6.79 5.95
C THR A 61 -0.80 5.46 6.63
N SER A 62 0.14 5.08 7.50
CA SER A 62 0.15 3.78 8.17
C SER A 62 -0.99 3.61 9.17
N GLY A 63 -1.66 2.46 9.14
CA GLY A 63 -2.61 2.06 10.17
C GLY A 63 -2.03 1.93 11.58
N THR A 64 -0.70 1.86 11.70
CA THR A 64 -0.01 1.88 12.99
C THR A 64 -0.24 3.17 13.76
N ALA A 65 -0.15 4.32 13.06
CA ALA A 65 -0.45 5.63 13.64
C ALA A 65 -0.71 6.64 12.52
N PHE A 66 -1.91 7.19 12.49
CA PHE A 66 -2.24 8.37 11.70
C PHE A 66 -3.36 9.17 12.37
N LEU A 67 -3.43 10.42 12.02
CA LEU A 67 -4.49 11.31 12.46
C LEU A 67 -5.38 11.66 11.26
N THR A 68 -6.68 11.57 11.45
CA THR A 68 -7.69 12.01 10.48
C THR A 68 -8.89 12.60 11.21
N ARG A 69 -9.67 13.44 10.52
CA ARG A 69 -10.91 13.97 11.08
C ARG A 69 -12.00 12.90 11.07
N LYS A 70 -12.64 12.64 12.21
CA LYS A 70 -13.74 11.66 12.35
C LYS A 70 -14.85 11.87 11.31
N ILE A 71 -15.25 13.12 11.05
CA ILE A 71 -16.26 13.45 10.04
C ILE A 71 -15.83 12.98 8.65
N LEU A 72 -14.57 13.16 8.28
CA LEU A 72 -14.03 12.71 6.99
C LEU A 72 -13.94 11.19 6.94
N PHE A 73 -13.44 10.56 8.01
CA PHE A 73 -13.37 9.10 8.11
C PHE A 73 -14.74 8.46 7.87
N ASN A 74 -15.77 8.94 8.57
CA ASN A 74 -17.13 8.43 8.42
C ASN A 74 -17.71 8.72 7.02
N LYS A 75 -17.47 9.91 6.47
CA LYS A 75 -17.93 10.30 5.13
C LYS A 75 -17.39 9.40 4.02
N LEU A 76 -16.17 8.90 4.18
CA LEU A 76 -15.52 8.00 3.24
C LEU A 76 -15.70 6.51 3.60
N GLU A 77 -16.62 6.20 4.52
CA GLU A 77 -16.97 4.86 5.01
C GLU A 77 -15.79 4.11 5.66
N GLY A 78 -14.79 4.85 6.19
CA GLY A 78 -13.71 4.31 7.00
C GLY A 78 -12.92 3.18 6.34
N PHE A 79 -12.47 2.23 7.16
CA PHE A 79 -11.82 1.01 6.71
C PHE A 79 -12.84 -0.01 6.21
N ASP A 80 -12.56 -0.59 5.06
CA ASP A 80 -13.39 -1.64 4.49
C ASP A 80 -13.18 -2.96 5.24
N GLN A 81 -14.20 -3.41 5.97
CA GLN A 81 -14.16 -4.67 6.74
C GLN A 81 -13.90 -5.90 5.85
N GLY A 82 -14.28 -5.85 4.58
CA GLY A 82 -14.03 -6.94 3.63
C GLY A 82 -12.55 -7.15 3.31
N LEU A 83 -11.68 -6.16 3.57
CA LEU A 83 -10.23 -6.32 3.47
C LEU A 83 -9.65 -7.04 4.70
N PHE A 84 -10.33 -6.98 5.85
CA PHE A 84 -9.97 -7.55 7.14
C PHE A 84 -8.70 -6.94 7.73
N ALA A 85 -7.54 -7.20 7.15
CA ALA A 85 -6.23 -6.68 7.56
C ALA A 85 -5.31 -6.54 6.34
N HIS A 86 -4.35 -5.61 6.42
CA HIS A 86 -3.45 -5.20 5.34
C HIS A 86 -4.15 -4.52 4.17
N MET A 87 -3.62 -3.38 3.74
CA MET A 87 -4.10 -2.55 2.65
C MET A 87 -5.38 -1.73 2.96
N GLU A 88 -6.04 -1.89 4.13
CA GLU A 88 -7.22 -1.11 4.51
C GLU A 88 -6.90 0.38 4.70
N GLU A 89 -5.74 0.69 5.24
CA GLU A 89 -5.25 2.06 5.40
C GLU A 89 -4.84 2.66 4.05
N ILE A 90 -4.32 1.82 3.14
CA ILE A 90 -3.98 2.23 1.77
C ILE A 90 -5.26 2.52 0.99
N ASP A 91 -6.28 1.67 1.12
CA ASP A 91 -7.60 1.89 0.54
C ASP A 91 -8.22 3.20 1.02
N PHE A 92 -8.21 3.44 2.34
CA PHE A 92 -8.75 4.66 2.93
C PHE A 92 -8.00 5.90 2.43
N SER A 93 -6.67 5.86 2.41
CA SER A 93 -5.86 6.95 1.88
C SER A 93 -6.15 7.20 0.39
N TRP A 94 -6.34 6.14 -0.40
CA TRP A 94 -6.74 6.27 -1.80
C TRP A 94 -8.12 6.91 -1.95
N LYS A 95 -9.11 6.51 -1.14
CA LYS A 95 -10.44 7.16 -1.11
C LYS A 95 -10.31 8.66 -0.77
N CYS A 96 -9.41 9.03 0.14
CA CYS A 96 -9.13 10.44 0.41
C CYS A 96 -8.67 11.17 -0.86
N TYR A 97 -7.73 10.61 -1.62
CA TYR A 97 -7.29 11.19 -2.88
C TYR A 97 -8.41 11.24 -3.93
N LEU A 98 -9.18 10.17 -4.09
CA LEU A 98 -10.33 10.16 -5.00
C LEU A 98 -11.34 11.27 -4.67
N ALA A 99 -11.51 11.59 -3.40
CA ALA A 99 -12.38 12.66 -2.93
C ALA A 99 -11.75 14.07 -2.99
N GLY A 100 -10.50 14.19 -3.48
CA GLY A 100 -9.80 15.47 -3.67
C GLY A 100 -9.02 15.97 -2.46
N TYR A 101 -8.78 15.13 -1.46
CA TYR A 101 -7.92 15.41 -0.30
C TYR A 101 -6.48 14.96 -0.52
N THR A 102 -5.61 15.18 0.46
CA THR A 102 -4.21 14.75 0.46
C THR A 102 -3.83 14.06 1.76
N CYS A 103 -2.83 13.19 1.70
CA CYS A 103 -2.20 12.58 2.87
C CYS A 103 -0.76 13.06 3.01
N MET A 104 -0.25 13.17 4.24
CA MET A 104 1.09 13.68 4.53
C MET A 104 1.81 12.84 5.59
N VAL A 105 3.12 12.92 5.61
CA VAL A 105 3.96 12.52 6.75
C VAL A 105 4.54 13.77 7.41
N ASN A 106 4.58 13.75 8.75
CA ASN A 106 5.28 14.75 9.57
C ASN A 106 6.39 14.08 10.38
N PRO A 107 7.64 14.05 9.88
CA PRO A 107 8.76 13.42 10.58
C PRO A 107 9.14 14.07 11.90
N GLY A 108 8.75 15.34 12.15
CA GLY A 108 8.94 16.01 13.43
C GLY A 108 8.16 15.37 14.60
N SER A 109 7.20 14.46 14.29
CA SER A 109 6.58 13.58 15.27
C SER A 109 7.08 12.17 15.05
N VAL A 110 7.59 11.51 16.09
CA VAL A 110 8.19 10.16 16.03
C VAL A 110 7.47 9.23 16.96
N ILE A 111 7.15 8.02 16.50
CA ILE A 111 6.67 6.93 17.33
C ILE A 111 7.52 5.69 17.15
N TYR A 112 7.52 4.81 18.15
CA TYR A 112 8.18 3.50 18.11
C TYR A 112 7.12 2.41 18.09
N HIS A 113 7.19 1.54 17.08
CA HIS A 113 6.22 0.47 16.87
C HIS A 113 6.84 -0.91 17.14
N HIS A 114 6.08 -1.75 17.83
CA HIS A 114 6.44 -3.13 18.08
C HIS A 114 5.72 -4.05 17.08
N GLY A 115 6.25 -4.13 15.86
CA GLY A 115 5.63 -4.88 14.75
C GLY A 115 5.58 -6.40 14.95
N GLY A 116 4.77 -7.07 14.14
CA GLY A 116 4.76 -8.54 14.01
C GLY A 116 3.97 -9.32 15.06
N LYS A 117 3.25 -8.64 15.97
CA LYS A 117 2.47 -9.31 17.02
C LYS A 117 1.15 -9.91 16.55
N THR A 118 0.54 -9.36 15.50
CA THR A 118 -0.80 -9.78 15.04
C THR A 118 -0.74 -10.93 14.04
N LEU A 119 0.14 -10.85 13.05
CA LEU A 119 0.34 -11.90 12.04
C LEU A 119 1.85 -12.07 11.79
N GLY A 120 2.34 -13.30 11.88
CA GLY A 120 3.75 -13.61 11.60
C GLY A 120 4.18 -13.16 10.21
N TYR A 121 5.42 -12.67 10.08
CA TYR A 121 5.92 -12.06 8.84
C TYR A 121 5.79 -12.94 7.58
N ASN A 122 5.91 -14.28 7.73
CA ASN A 122 5.88 -15.25 6.62
C ASN A 122 4.62 -16.13 6.64
N SER A 123 3.55 -15.74 7.33
CA SER A 123 2.36 -16.58 7.39
C SER A 123 1.66 -16.63 6.03
N PRO A 124 1.18 -17.81 5.58
CA PRO A 124 0.42 -17.96 4.34
C PRO A 124 -0.83 -17.07 4.30
N TYR A 125 -1.48 -16.89 5.45
CA TYR A 125 -2.65 -16.02 5.56
C TYR A 125 -2.31 -14.55 5.31
N LYS A 126 -1.14 -14.08 5.79
CA LYS A 126 -0.65 -12.74 5.49
C LYS A 126 -0.33 -12.57 4.00
N THR A 127 0.28 -13.58 3.37
CA THR A 127 0.52 -13.61 1.93
C THR A 127 -0.81 -13.50 1.17
N TYR A 128 -1.79 -14.35 1.52
CA TYR A 128 -3.13 -14.30 0.95
C TYR A 128 -3.75 -12.90 1.04
N LEU A 129 -3.78 -12.29 2.23
CA LEU A 129 -4.39 -10.98 2.44
C LEU A 129 -3.68 -9.88 1.64
N ASN A 130 -2.36 -9.82 1.67
CA ASN A 130 -1.60 -8.79 0.95
C ASN A 130 -1.85 -8.86 -0.56
N HIS A 131 -1.76 -10.04 -1.14
CA HIS A 131 -1.94 -10.24 -2.58
C HIS A 131 -3.40 -10.04 -3.00
N ARG A 132 -4.36 -10.64 -2.28
CA ARG A 132 -5.80 -10.45 -2.50
C ARG A 132 -6.19 -8.98 -2.43
N ASN A 133 -5.85 -8.31 -1.33
CA ASN A 133 -6.30 -6.96 -1.08
C ASN A 133 -5.70 -5.96 -2.08
N SER A 134 -4.41 -6.10 -2.43
CA SER A 134 -3.79 -5.23 -3.44
C SER A 134 -4.42 -5.40 -4.82
N MET A 135 -4.82 -6.64 -5.21
CA MET A 135 -5.55 -6.88 -6.46
C MET A 135 -6.98 -6.32 -6.41
N ILE A 136 -7.67 -6.43 -5.26
CA ILE A 136 -8.98 -5.80 -5.05
C ILE A 136 -8.86 -4.28 -5.23
N LEU A 137 -7.86 -3.65 -4.63
CA LEU A 137 -7.63 -2.21 -4.78
C LEU A 137 -7.35 -1.84 -6.24
N LEU A 138 -6.51 -2.58 -6.95
CA LEU A 138 -6.25 -2.37 -8.38
C LEU A 138 -7.55 -2.43 -9.19
N LEU A 139 -8.38 -3.44 -8.93
CA LEU A 139 -9.63 -3.66 -9.65
C LEU A 139 -10.72 -2.64 -9.29
N THR A 140 -10.70 -2.02 -8.11
CA THR A 140 -11.83 -1.22 -7.63
C THR A 140 -11.53 0.27 -7.47
N ASN A 141 -10.27 0.66 -7.27
CA ASN A 141 -9.91 2.05 -7.00
C ASN A 141 -9.46 2.82 -8.24
N TYR A 142 -8.87 2.17 -9.24
CA TYR A 142 -8.71 2.76 -10.58
C TYR A 142 -10.04 2.83 -11.35
N ASN A 143 -10.09 3.66 -12.40
CA ASN A 143 -11.17 3.58 -13.38
C ASN A 143 -11.16 2.20 -14.08
N ILE A 144 -12.29 1.82 -14.69
CA ILE A 144 -12.45 0.47 -15.23
C ILE A 144 -11.44 0.15 -16.33
N LEU A 145 -11.20 1.09 -17.25
CA LEU A 145 -10.29 0.88 -18.38
C LEU A 145 -8.86 0.62 -17.88
N ARG A 146 -8.37 1.45 -16.94
CA ARG A 146 -7.04 1.27 -16.35
C ARG A 146 -6.93 -0.04 -15.58
N SER A 147 -7.96 -0.41 -14.81
CA SER A 147 -7.98 -1.71 -14.12
C SER A 147 -7.86 -2.87 -15.10
N LEU A 148 -8.59 -2.85 -16.21
CA LEU A 148 -8.56 -3.92 -17.22
C LEU A 148 -7.21 -4.01 -17.94
N ILE A 149 -6.52 -2.88 -18.15
CA ILE A 149 -5.19 -2.85 -18.78
C ILE A 149 -4.12 -3.37 -17.80
N LEU A 150 -4.19 -2.97 -16.52
CA LEU A 150 -3.15 -3.29 -15.55
C LEU A 150 -3.31 -4.69 -14.93
N PHE A 151 -4.53 -5.21 -14.85
CA PHE A 151 -4.80 -6.48 -14.18
C PHE A 151 -4.09 -7.69 -14.80
N PRO A 152 -4.03 -7.87 -16.14
CA PRO A 152 -3.24 -8.96 -16.75
C PRO A 152 -1.76 -8.91 -16.36
N LEU A 153 -1.13 -7.71 -16.35
CA LEU A 153 0.26 -7.55 -15.92
C LEU A 153 0.42 -7.91 -14.44
N ARG A 154 -0.56 -7.57 -13.62
CA ARG A 154 -0.58 -7.93 -12.20
C ARG A 154 -0.66 -9.46 -12.01
N ILE A 155 -1.50 -10.16 -12.77
CA ILE A 155 -1.59 -11.63 -12.75
C ILE A 155 -0.23 -12.27 -13.09
N VAL A 156 0.47 -11.79 -14.10
CA VAL A 156 1.80 -12.30 -14.45
C VAL A 156 2.76 -12.19 -13.26
N LEU A 157 2.77 -11.05 -12.56
CA LEU A 157 3.61 -10.89 -11.38
C LEU A 157 3.16 -11.77 -10.19
N GLU A 158 1.86 -12.06 -10.06
CA GLU A 158 1.36 -13.02 -9.06
C GLU A 158 1.87 -14.43 -9.33
N ILE A 159 1.84 -14.87 -10.60
CA ILE A 159 2.37 -16.18 -10.99
C ILE A 159 3.88 -16.24 -10.72
N ILE A 160 4.64 -15.21 -11.09
CA ILE A 160 6.08 -15.16 -10.81
C ILE A 160 6.34 -15.21 -9.30
N SER A 161 5.57 -14.48 -8.50
CA SER A 161 5.69 -14.47 -7.04
C SER A 161 5.37 -15.85 -6.44
N SER A 162 4.31 -16.52 -6.92
CA SER A 162 3.95 -17.87 -6.45
C SER A 162 5.02 -18.90 -6.76
N VAL A 163 5.57 -18.87 -7.98
CA VAL A 163 6.67 -19.75 -8.39
C VAL A 163 7.93 -19.50 -7.55
N ASN A 164 8.25 -18.24 -7.23
CA ASN A 164 9.37 -17.92 -6.33
C ASN A 164 9.15 -18.47 -4.91
N ASP A 165 7.92 -18.49 -4.40
CA ASP A 165 7.61 -19.12 -3.10
C ASP A 165 7.74 -20.64 -3.17
N LEU A 166 7.38 -21.26 -4.29
CA LEU A 166 7.58 -22.68 -4.52
C LEU A 166 9.08 -23.05 -4.51
N PHE A 167 9.92 -22.29 -5.21
CA PHE A 167 11.38 -22.47 -5.20
C PHE A 167 12.00 -22.29 -3.80
N LYS A 168 11.37 -21.50 -2.94
CA LYS A 168 11.77 -21.34 -1.54
C LYS A 168 11.15 -22.37 -0.60
N LEU A 169 10.51 -23.40 -1.15
CA LEU A 169 9.80 -24.48 -0.40
C LEU A 169 8.69 -23.94 0.52
N ARG A 170 8.11 -22.78 0.20
CA ARG A 170 6.99 -22.17 0.92
C ARG A 170 5.67 -22.60 0.30
N ILE A 171 5.37 -23.87 0.36
CA ILE A 171 4.24 -24.50 -0.35
C ILE A 171 2.91 -23.85 0.02
N PHE A 172 2.67 -23.55 1.28
CA PHE A 172 1.41 -22.91 1.70
C PHE A 172 1.29 -21.47 1.19
N ASN A 173 2.40 -20.72 1.04
CA ASN A 173 2.40 -19.39 0.45
C ASN A 173 2.14 -19.47 -1.07
N PHE A 174 2.68 -20.49 -1.76
CA PHE A 174 2.35 -20.77 -3.16
C PHE A 174 0.84 -20.91 -3.35
N PHE A 175 0.17 -21.73 -2.56
CA PHE A 175 -1.30 -21.89 -2.65
C PHE A 175 -2.05 -20.61 -2.22
N ALA A 176 -1.50 -19.81 -1.32
CA ALA A 176 -2.11 -18.54 -0.89
C ALA A 176 -2.27 -17.54 -2.04
N HIS A 177 -1.36 -17.51 -3.02
CA HIS A 177 -1.51 -16.70 -4.23
C HIS A 177 -2.72 -17.11 -5.07
N TYR A 178 -2.93 -18.41 -5.27
CA TYR A 178 -4.09 -18.91 -6.03
C TYR A 178 -5.39 -18.70 -5.27
N ALA A 179 -5.40 -18.90 -3.96
CA ALA A 179 -6.56 -18.59 -3.14
C ALA A 179 -6.91 -17.08 -3.23
N ALA A 180 -5.91 -16.19 -3.28
CA ALA A 180 -6.12 -14.77 -3.49
C ALA A 180 -6.76 -14.48 -4.87
N LEU A 181 -6.31 -15.13 -5.94
CA LEU A 181 -6.92 -15.00 -7.27
C LEU A 181 -8.36 -15.52 -7.30
N ILE A 182 -8.62 -16.68 -6.72
CA ILE A 182 -9.97 -17.29 -6.64
C ILE A 182 -10.93 -16.36 -5.88
N SER A 183 -10.47 -15.70 -4.82
CA SER A 183 -11.31 -14.78 -4.04
C SER A 183 -11.84 -13.59 -4.83
N LEU A 184 -11.20 -13.23 -5.97
CA LEU A 184 -11.65 -12.14 -6.85
C LEU A 184 -12.93 -12.50 -7.62
N PHE A 185 -13.35 -13.76 -7.66
CA PHE A 185 -14.65 -14.15 -8.22
C PHE A 185 -15.83 -13.66 -7.38
N ASN A 186 -15.62 -13.07 -6.21
CA ASN A 186 -16.67 -12.34 -5.50
C ASN A 186 -17.01 -11.02 -6.22
N ILE A 187 -17.65 -11.14 -7.39
CA ILE A 187 -18.01 -10.03 -8.27
C ILE A 187 -18.93 -9.03 -7.58
N PHE A 188 -19.83 -9.52 -6.71
CA PHE A 188 -20.74 -8.64 -5.97
C PHE A 188 -19.98 -7.69 -5.05
N TYR A 189 -18.96 -8.19 -4.34
CA TYR A 189 -18.11 -7.36 -3.49
C TYR A 189 -17.31 -6.33 -4.31
N LEU A 190 -16.72 -6.74 -5.43
CA LEU A 190 -15.99 -5.82 -6.31
C LEU A 190 -16.93 -4.73 -6.89
N TYR A 191 -18.13 -5.12 -7.30
CA TYR A 191 -19.13 -4.16 -7.79
C TYR A 191 -19.54 -3.15 -6.73
N LYS A 192 -19.83 -3.59 -5.49
CA LYS A 192 -20.16 -2.71 -4.36
C LYS A 192 -19.05 -1.68 -4.12
N ARG A 193 -17.80 -2.11 -4.09
CA ARG A 193 -16.64 -1.23 -3.92
C ARG A 193 -16.52 -0.23 -5.06
N ARG A 194 -16.66 -0.67 -6.32
CA ARG A 194 -16.64 0.24 -7.49
C ARG A 194 -17.73 1.29 -7.41
N LYS A 195 -18.94 0.90 -7.03
CA LYS A 195 -20.07 1.83 -6.86
C LYS A 195 -19.75 2.90 -5.82
N LEU A 196 -19.17 2.52 -4.67
CA LEU A 196 -18.74 3.45 -3.64
C LEU A 196 -17.65 4.39 -4.18
N ASN A 197 -16.57 3.85 -4.74
CA ASN A 197 -15.46 4.64 -5.27
C ASN A 197 -15.91 5.60 -6.39
N LYS A 198 -16.85 5.20 -7.24
CA LYS A 198 -17.46 6.09 -8.23
C LYS A 198 -18.21 7.25 -7.59
N LYS A 199 -18.95 7.00 -6.50
CA LYS A 199 -19.73 8.02 -5.77
C LYS A 199 -18.81 9.08 -5.13
N ILE A 200 -17.68 8.67 -4.55
CA ILE A 200 -16.77 9.59 -3.87
C ILE A 200 -15.76 10.27 -4.81
N ARG A 201 -15.53 9.73 -5.99
CA ARG A 201 -14.51 10.17 -6.93
C ARG A 201 -14.78 11.57 -7.47
N LYS A 202 -13.83 12.48 -7.25
CA LYS A 202 -13.79 13.85 -7.77
C LYS A 202 -12.56 14.10 -8.65
N VAL A 203 -11.56 13.22 -8.60
CA VAL A 203 -10.31 13.36 -9.36
C VAL A 203 -10.08 12.15 -10.26
N SER A 204 -9.42 12.39 -11.40
CA SER A 204 -9.06 11.33 -12.32
C SER A 204 -7.82 10.55 -11.85
N ASP A 205 -7.63 9.34 -12.39
CA ASP A 205 -6.41 8.58 -12.11
C ASP A 205 -5.16 9.32 -12.64
N ILE A 206 -5.27 10.04 -13.76
CA ILE A 206 -4.17 10.80 -14.36
C ILE A 206 -3.64 11.85 -13.40
N SER A 207 -4.51 12.53 -12.66
CA SER A 207 -4.07 13.54 -11.70
C SER A 207 -3.26 12.96 -10.54
N LEU A 208 -3.48 11.69 -10.17
CA LEU A 208 -2.68 11.01 -9.14
C LEU A 208 -1.27 10.71 -9.64
N PHE A 209 -1.11 10.39 -10.92
CA PHE A 209 0.21 10.20 -11.53
C PHE A 209 0.95 11.52 -11.73
N ASN A 210 0.27 12.55 -12.20
CA ASN A 210 0.89 13.87 -12.47
C ASN A 210 1.38 14.57 -11.18
N GLU A 211 0.79 14.27 -10.04
CA GLU A 211 1.23 14.83 -8.75
C GLU A 211 2.39 14.05 -8.11
N ASN A 212 2.97 13.06 -8.79
CA ASN A 212 4.03 12.17 -8.30
C ASN A 212 3.69 11.45 -6.97
N ILE A 213 2.41 11.34 -6.66
CA ILE A 213 1.94 10.66 -5.44
C ILE A 213 1.90 9.15 -5.66
N LEU A 214 1.57 8.74 -6.88
CA LEU A 214 1.55 7.36 -7.33
C LEU A 214 2.79 7.12 -8.22
N PHE A 215 3.59 6.11 -7.86
CA PHE A 215 4.83 5.82 -8.57
C PHE A 215 4.55 5.21 -9.95
N THR A 216 5.04 5.87 -10.99
CA THR A 216 4.76 5.52 -12.39
C THR A 216 5.57 4.34 -12.92
N LYS A 217 6.62 3.92 -12.20
CA LYS A 217 7.49 2.80 -12.56
C LYS A 217 7.16 1.59 -11.67
N SER A 218 7.53 0.37 -12.07
CA SER A 218 7.33 -0.82 -11.24
C SER A 218 8.37 -0.88 -10.12
N ILE A 219 7.93 -0.88 -8.87
CA ILE A 219 8.82 -1.07 -7.71
C ILE A 219 9.41 -2.48 -7.69
N VAL A 220 8.67 -3.46 -8.23
CA VAL A 220 9.15 -4.86 -8.37
C VAL A 220 10.38 -4.90 -9.28
N ILE A 221 10.30 -4.29 -10.47
CA ILE A 221 11.42 -4.23 -11.41
C ILE A 221 12.60 -3.45 -10.79
N LYS A 222 12.32 -2.30 -10.18
CA LYS A 222 13.35 -1.48 -9.52
C LYS A 222 14.09 -2.28 -8.45
N TYR A 223 13.36 -2.99 -7.59
CA TYR A 223 13.94 -3.73 -6.48
C TYR A 223 14.63 -5.02 -6.92
N PHE A 224 13.97 -5.90 -7.67
CA PHE A 224 14.51 -7.23 -7.97
C PHE A 224 15.49 -7.25 -9.13
N LEU A 225 15.25 -6.47 -10.20
CA LEU A 225 16.12 -6.46 -11.37
C LEU A 225 17.17 -5.35 -11.31
N LYS A 226 16.79 -4.12 -10.92
CA LYS A 226 17.73 -2.99 -10.85
C LYS A 226 18.45 -2.87 -9.50
N LYS A 227 18.14 -3.75 -8.54
CA LYS A 227 18.75 -3.82 -7.19
C LYS A 227 18.67 -2.51 -6.40
N ILE A 228 17.67 -1.67 -6.67
CA ILE A 228 17.40 -0.45 -5.91
C ILE A 228 16.81 -0.85 -4.54
N ARG A 229 17.41 -0.39 -3.46
CA ARG A 229 17.09 -0.81 -2.09
C ARG A 229 16.60 0.32 -1.20
N THR A 230 16.91 1.57 -1.52
CA THR A 230 16.54 2.74 -0.73
C THR A 230 15.59 3.65 -1.49
N PHE A 231 14.77 4.39 -0.75
CA PHE A 231 13.78 5.29 -1.35
C PHE A 231 14.44 6.42 -2.16
N ASN A 232 15.56 6.98 -1.67
CA ASN A 232 16.28 8.05 -2.36
C ASN A 232 16.81 7.64 -3.74
N GLN A 233 17.01 6.35 -3.98
CA GLN A 233 17.44 5.83 -5.30
C GLN A 233 16.28 5.75 -6.32
N LEU A 234 15.03 5.98 -5.91
CA LEU A 234 13.86 5.82 -6.79
C LEU A 234 13.62 6.99 -7.73
N GLU A 235 14.16 8.18 -7.46
CA GLU A 235 13.91 9.40 -8.27
C GLU A 235 12.40 9.69 -8.39
N ILE A 236 11.73 9.89 -7.25
CA ILE A 236 10.30 10.22 -7.15
C ILE A 236 10.10 11.72 -7.08
#